data_edba41c8bdf9d9d6a09c2d57f4bd60a1
#
_entry.id   edba41c8bdf9d9d6a09c2d57f4bd60a1
#
_cell.length_a   1.000
_cell.length_b   1.000
_cell.length_c   1.000
_cell.angle_alpha   90.00
_cell.angle_beta   90.00
_cell.angle_gamma   90.00
#
_symmetry.space_group_name_H-M   'P 1'
#
loop_
_entity.id
_entity.type
_entity.pdbx_description
1 polymer ?
#
loop_
_entity_poly.entity_id
_entity_poly.type
_entity_poly.pdbx_seq_one_letter_code
_entity_poly.pdbx_strand_id
1 'polypeptide(L)'
;MCDDLLEAAEVRNGEWTHRKCKTKLKPVGDNVCYHCGRPVRREKQEYCHDCTRGIQQKQSPYWKGTPFSCYQQGKALFLYQDEAKKMMYRFKYGNRRTYADFFADEAQKQYGDWITGKSVEAVVPVPMYRKKEKQRGYNQADVFAKKLADALGLAYEPAAVQRIVDTKPQKELG
;
A
#
# COMPACT_ATOMS: atom_id res chain seq x y z
N MET A 1 -7.11 -15.06 3.83
CA MET A 1 -8.42 -15.35 3.23
C MET A 1 -8.41 -16.78 2.75
N CYS A 2 -9.53 -17.48 2.89
CA CYS A 2 -9.71 -18.83 2.34
C CYS A 2 -9.81 -18.77 0.82
N ASP A 3 -9.65 -19.93 0.17
CA ASP A 3 -9.85 -20.05 -1.27
C ASP A 3 -11.30 -20.47 -1.62
N ASP A 4 -12.20 -20.41 -0.62
CA ASP A 4 -13.61 -20.74 -0.80
C ASP A 4 -14.32 -19.67 -1.63
N LEU A 5 -15.38 -20.04 -2.30
CA LEU A 5 -16.24 -19.12 -3.04
C LEU A 5 -16.98 -18.20 -2.07
N LEU A 6 -17.21 -16.97 -2.50
CA LEU A 6 -18.06 -16.03 -1.76
C LEU A 6 -19.51 -16.55 -1.74
N GLU A 7 -20.20 -16.31 -0.64
CA GLU A 7 -21.62 -16.59 -0.54
C GLU A 7 -22.41 -15.66 -1.48
N ALA A 8 -23.56 -16.15 -1.96
CA ALA A 8 -24.39 -15.36 -2.89
C ALA A 8 -24.82 -13.99 -2.32
N ALA A 9 -24.98 -13.89 -1.01
CA ALA A 9 -25.26 -12.62 -0.34
C ALA A 9 -24.05 -11.67 -0.37
N GLU A 10 -22.85 -12.18 -0.19
CA GLU A 10 -21.60 -11.39 -0.23
C GLU A 10 -21.36 -10.85 -1.64
N VAL A 11 -21.56 -11.68 -2.66
CA VAL A 11 -21.45 -11.28 -4.08
C VAL A 11 -22.46 -10.19 -4.43
N ARG A 12 -23.72 -10.34 -4.01
CA ARG A 12 -24.77 -9.35 -4.26
C ARG A 12 -24.51 -8.00 -3.59
N ASN A 13 -23.82 -8.03 -2.45
CA ASN A 13 -23.42 -6.81 -1.72
C ASN A 13 -22.11 -6.19 -2.23
N GLY A 14 -21.53 -6.72 -3.31
CA GLY A 14 -20.27 -6.23 -3.86
C GLY A 14 -19.06 -6.50 -2.96
N GLU A 15 -19.13 -7.51 -2.10
CA GLU A 15 -18.03 -7.88 -1.21
C GLU A 15 -16.92 -8.60 -1.99
N TRP A 16 -15.69 -8.22 -1.76
CA TRP A 16 -14.51 -8.85 -2.36
C TRP A 16 -13.94 -10.00 -1.51
N THR A 17 -14.49 -10.20 -0.32
CA THR A 17 -13.99 -11.18 0.65
C THR A 17 -15.07 -11.57 1.64
N HIS A 18 -15.02 -12.79 2.16
CA HIS A 18 -15.92 -13.21 3.23
C HIS A 18 -15.79 -12.30 4.44
N ARG A 19 -16.92 -11.99 5.08
CA ARG A 19 -16.97 -11.20 6.33
C ARG A 19 -16.07 -11.81 7.41
N LYS A 20 -16.10 -13.14 7.58
CA LYS A 20 -15.23 -13.88 8.53
C LYS A 20 -13.74 -13.72 8.23
N CYS A 21 -13.37 -13.57 6.96
CA CYS A 21 -11.98 -13.34 6.58
C CYS A 21 -11.57 -11.89 6.82
N LYS A 22 -12.47 -10.94 6.56
CA LYS A 22 -12.25 -9.51 6.80
C LYS A 22 -12.03 -9.21 8.27
N THR A 23 -12.79 -9.82 9.18
CA THR A 23 -12.64 -9.63 10.64
C THR A 23 -11.29 -10.10 11.21
N LYS A 24 -10.55 -10.93 10.47
CA LYS A 24 -9.20 -11.36 10.86
C LYS A 24 -8.11 -10.35 10.47
N LEU A 25 -8.43 -9.39 9.62
CA LEU A 25 -7.53 -8.31 9.26
C LEU A 25 -7.54 -7.27 10.38
N LYS A 26 -6.35 -6.89 10.82
CA LYS A 26 -6.19 -5.86 11.85
C LYS A 26 -5.92 -4.53 11.15
N PRO A 27 -6.87 -3.58 11.15
CA PRO A 27 -6.65 -2.28 10.57
C PRO A 27 -5.53 -1.54 11.30
N VAL A 28 -4.88 -0.65 10.61
CA VAL A 28 -4.01 0.34 11.25
C VAL A 28 -4.91 1.37 11.89
N GLY A 29 -4.83 1.52 13.23
CA GLY A 29 -5.61 2.51 13.97
C GLY A 29 -5.14 3.94 13.73
N ASP A 30 -5.77 4.89 14.42
CA ASP A 30 -5.50 6.33 14.23
C ASP A 30 -4.16 6.79 14.80
N ASN A 31 -3.61 6.05 15.76
CA ASN A 31 -2.34 6.37 16.40
C ASN A 31 -1.16 5.95 15.51
N VAL A 32 -0.83 6.77 14.53
CA VAL A 32 0.17 6.51 13.50
C VAL A 32 1.19 7.64 13.38
N CYS A 33 2.38 7.29 12.95
CA CYS A 33 3.41 8.25 12.60
C CYS A 33 2.92 9.19 11.49
N TYR A 34 2.96 10.48 11.72
CA TYR A 34 2.50 11.49 10.74
C TYR A 34 3.30 11.47 9.44
N HIS A 35 4.54 10.99 9.48
CA HIS A 35 5.34 10.88 8.28
C HIS A 35 5.06 9.59 7.49
N CYS A 36 5.27 8.41 8.08
CA CYS A 36 5.26 7.14 7.34
C CYS A 36 3.99 6.28 7.53
N GLY A 37 3.03 6.72 8.34
CA GLY A 37 1.80 5.98 8.62
C GLY A 37 1.97 4.69 9.44
N ARG A 38 3.18 4.41 9.97
CA ARG A 38 3.42 3.25 10.84
C ARG A 38 2.74 3.47 12.20
N PRO A 39 2.10 2.46 12.81
CA PRO A 39 1.59 2.57 14.16
C PRO A 39 2.66 2.99 15.15
N VAL A 40 2.33 3.90 16.05
CA VAL A 40 3.18 4.33 17.16
C VAL A 40 2.61 3.85 18.49
N ARG A 41 3.49 3.66 19.49
CA ARG A 41 3.11 3.01 20.74
C ARG A 41 2.43 3.95 21.75
N ARG A 42 2.70 5.24 21.67
CA ARG A 42 2.20 6.26 22.62
C ARG A 42 1.21 7.17 21.92
N GLU A 43 0.08 7.46 22.53
CA GLU A 43 -0.97 8.34 21.98
C GLU A 43 -0.47 9.73 21.55
N LYS A 44 0.52 10.27 22.24
CA LYS A 44 1.09 11.59 21.94
C LYS A 44 2.36 11.53 21.08
N GLN A 45 2.67 10.37 20.51
CA GLN A 45 3.85 10.20 19.68
C GLN A 45 3.53 10.56 18.22
N GLU A 46 3.97 11.70 17.75
CA GLU A 46 3.75 12.18 16.39
C GLU A 46 4.57 11.43 15.35
N TYR A 47 5.79 11.01 15.67
CA TYR A 47 6.71 10.36 14.75
C TYR A 47 7.24 9.05 15.34
N CYS A 48 7.37 8.01 14.50
CA CYS A 48 8.04 6.78 14.91
C CYS A 48 9.55 7.01 15.03
N HIS A 49 10.23 6.14 15.78
CA HIS A 49 11.66 6.25 16.03
C HIS A 49 12.50 6.43 14.75
N ASP A 50 12.20 5.67 13.69
CA ASP A 50 12.94 5.75 12.43
C ASP A 50 12.77 7.10 11.73
N CYS A 51 11.55 7.64 11.72
CA CYS A 51 11.28 8.95 11.14
C CYS A 51 11.90 10.08 11.98
N THR A 52 11.82 10.00 13.32
CA THR A 52 12.50 10.95 14.21
C THR A 52 14.00 10.98 13.96
N ARG A 53 14.63 9.81 13.87
CA ARG A 53 16.07 9.69 13.57
C ARG A 53 16.39 10.28 12.19
N GLY A 54 15.60 9.96 11.16
CA GLY A 54 15.78 10.49 9.80
C GLY A 54 15.67 12.03 9.75
N ILE A 55 14.70 12.59 10.47
CA ILE A 55 14.51 14.04 10.57
C ILE A 55 15.72 14.70 11.27
N GLN A 56 16.20 14.13 12.38
CA GLN A 56 17.32 14.68 13.15
C GLN A 56 18.65 14.58 12.40
N GLN A 57 18.88 13.48 11.67
CA GLN A 57 20.18 13.23 11.05
C GLN A 57 20.41 13.99 9.75
N LYS A 58 19.38 14.62 9.12
CA LYS A 58 19.48 15.34 7.81
C LYS A 58 20.33 14.61 6.74
N GLN A 59 20.71 13.35 7.00
CA GLN A 59 21.79 12.62 6.34
C GLN A 59 21.34 11.29 5.71
N SER A 60 20.03 11.05 5.55
CA SER A 60 19.64 9.89 4.78
C SER A 60 20.16 10.07 3.35
N PRO A 61 21.06 9.19 2.85
CA PRO A 61 21.55 9.28 1.48
C PRO A 61 20.43 9.22 0.43
N TYR A 62 19.26 8.71 0.82
CA TYR A 62 18.07 8.65 -0.02
C TYR A 62 17.34 10.01 -0.16
N TRP A 63 17.64 11.00 0.69
CA TRP A 63 16.99 12.32 0.72
C TRP A 63 17.91 13.47 0.33
N LYS A 64 19.17 13.16 -0.07
CA LYS A 64 20.08 14.20 -0.58
C LYS A 64 19.51 14.78 -1.87
N GLY A 65 19.06 16.01 -1.81
CA GLY A 65 18.61 16.79 -2.95
C GLY A 65 17.09 16.76 -3.23
N THR A 66 16.30 15.95 -2.52
CA THR A 66 14.84 16.06 -2.59
C THR A 66 14.33 17.02 -1.51
N PRO A 67 13.64 18.11 -1.87
CA PRO A 67 12.99 18.94 -0.87
C PRO A 67 12.01 18.08 -0.06
N PHE A 68 12.04 18.18 1.26
CA PHE A 68 11.04 17.54 2.16
C PHE A 68 9.60 17.93 1.78
N SER A 69 9.45 19.00 1.01
CA SER A 69 8.18 19.50 0.46
C SER A 69 7.48 18.54 -0.51
N CYS A 70 8.18 17.55 -1.08
CA CYS A 70 7.59 16.62 -2.06
C CYS A 70 6.92 15.40 -1.43
N TYR A 71 7.04 15.18 -0.11
CA TYR A 71 6.40 14.08 0.59
C TYR A 71 5.50 14.61 1.70
N GLN A 72 4.22 14.22 1.69
CA GLN A 72 3.28 14.64 2.72
C GLN A 72 3.11 13.59 3.81
N GLN A 73 2.58 12.41 3.47
CA GLN A 73 2.26 11.38 4.46
C GLN A 73 2.10 10.00 3.82
N GLY A 74 2.55 8.96 4.54
CA GLY A 74 2.20 7.57 4.24
C GLY A 74 0.90 7.14 4.90
N LYS A 75 0.15 6.27 4.25
CA LYS A 75 -1.03 5.59 4.80
C LYS A 75 -0.87 4.08 4.65
N ALA A 76 -1.45 3.33 5.56
CA ALA A 76 -1.46 1.88 5.53
C ALA A 76 -2.83 1.36 5.95
N LEU A 77 -3.33 0.35 5.26
CA LEU A 77 -4.66 -0.22 5.51
C LEU A 77 -4.66 -1.16 6.73
N PHE A 78 -3.71 -2.08 6.74
CA PHE A 78 -3.67 -3.18 7.71
C PHE A 78 -2.28 -3.36 8.29
N LEU A 79 -2.22 -3.85 9.52
CA LEU A 79 -0.98 -4.34 10.11
C LEU A 79 -0.45 -5.53 9.30
N TYR A 80 0.84 -5.52 8.94
CA TYR A 80 1.46 -6.59 8.15
C TYR A 80 1.76 -7.82 9.02
N GLN A 81 0.70 -8.51 9.42
CA GLN A 81 0.74 -9.72 10.25
C GLN A 81 -0.37 -10.68 9.87
N ASP A 82 -0.31 -11.91 10.34
CA ASP A 82 -1.35 -12.94 10.22
C ASP A 82 -1.96 -13.02 8.80
N GLU A 83 -3.26 -12.78 8.67
CA GLU A 83 -3.98 -12.87 7.40
C GLU A 83 -3.53 -11.84 6.37
N ALA A 84 -3.21 -10.61 6.78
CA ALA A 84 -2.71 -9.60 5.85
C ALA A 84 -1.39 -10.02 5.19
N LYS A 85 -0.50 -10.70 5.96
CA LYS A 85 0.75 -11.25 5.44
C LYS A 85 0.49 -12.38 4.44
N LYS A 86 -0.46 -13.29 4.72
CA LYS A 86 -0.86 -14.37 3.81
C LYS A 86 -1.47 -13.83 2.52
N MET A 87 -2.38 -12.85 2.62
CA MET A 87 -2.99 -12.19 1.47
C MET A 87 -1.92 -11.55 0.57
N MET A 88 -1.00 -10.79 1.17
CA MET A 88 0.09 -10.15 0.46
C MET A 88 1.02 -11.15 -0.22
N TYR A 89 1.27 -12.31 0.42
CA TYR A 89 2.04 -13.39 -0.19
C TYR A 89 1.33 -13.96 -1.43
N ARG A 90 0.04 -14.28 -1.32
CA ARG A 90 -0.77 -14.78 -2.45
C ARG A 90 -0.89 -13.76 -3.56
N PHE A 91 -1.06 -12.49 -3.22
CA PHE A 91 -1.08 -11.39 -4.18
C PHE A 91 0.26 -11.26 -4.90
N LYS A 92 1.40 -11.46 -4.25
CA LYS A 92 2.72 -11.37 -4.88
C LYS A 92 3.13 -12.62 -5.67
N TYR A 93 2.75 -13.80 -5.20
CA TYR A 93 3.30 -15.06 -5.70
C TYR A 93 2.24 -16.09 -6.13
N GLY A 94 1.00 -15.91 -5.75
CA GLY A 94 -0.11 -16.83 -6.06
C GLY A 94 -0.95 -16.40 -7.26
N ASN A 95 -0.51 -15.41 -8.05
CA ASN A 95 -1.26 -14.85 -9.19
C ASN A 95 -2.71 -14.42 -8.85
N ARG A 96 -2.99 -14.08 -7.61
CA ARG A 96 -4.32 -13.68 -7.14
C ARG A 96 -4.51 -12.16 -7.29
N ARG A 97 -4.67 -11.69 -8.53
CA ARG A 97 -4.79 -10.25 -8.87
C ARG A 97 -6.04 -9.60 -8.28
N THR A 98 -7.10 -10.38 -8.05
CA THR A 98 -8.37 -9.91 -7.45
C THR A 98 -8.20 -9.33 -6.03
N TYR A 99 -7.10 -9.60 -5.35
CA TYR A 99 -6.80 -8.89 -4.10
C TYR A 99 -6.62 -7.38 -4.27
N ALA A 100 -6.27 -6.93 -5.49
CA ALA A 100 -6.18 -5.50 -5.77
C ALA A 100 -7.54 -4.81 -5.66
N ASP A 101 -8.62 -5.46 -6.07
CA ASP A 101 -9.99 -4.93 -5.97
C ASP A 101 -10.35 -4.73 -4.50
N PHE A 102 -10.09 -5.72 -3.66
CA PHE A 102 -10.30 -5.61 -2.21
C PHE A 102 -9.48 -4.50 -1.58
N PHE A 103 -8.17 -4.42 -1.88
CA PHE A 103 -7.32 -3.38 -1.31
C PHE A 103 -7.68 -1.98 -1.79
N ALA A 104 -8.10 -1.83 -3.05
CA ALA A 104 -8.54 -0.54 -3.60
C ALA A 104 -9.86 -0.07 -2.96
N ASP A 105 -10.83 -0.97 -2.81
CA ASP A 105 -12.10 -0.71 -2.12
C ASP A 105 -11.86 -0.29 -0.65
N GLU A 106 -11.03 -1.01 0.08
CA GLU A 106 -10.67 -0.64 1.46
C GLU A 106 -9.91 0.68 1.54
N ALA A 107 -9.02 0.96 0.56
CA ALA A 107 -8.30 2.23 0.51
C ALA A 107 -9.23 3.40 0.22
N GLN A 108 -10.17 3.24 -0.70
CA GLN A 108 -11.20 4.24 -0.98
C GLN A 108 -12.06 4.51 0.25
N LYS A 109 -12.53 3.46 0.93
CA LYS A 109 -13.38 3.58 2.14
C LYS A 109 -12.65 4.27 3.30
N GLN A 110 -11.38 3.98 3.50
CA GLN A 110 -10.62 4.51 4.65
C GLN A 110 -9.97 5.87 4.36
N TYR A 111 -9.57 6.12 3.12
CA TYR A 111 -8.73 7.27 2.79
C TYR A 111 -9.20 8.07 1.57
N GLY A 112 -10.33 7.73 0.97
CA GLY A 112 -10.86 8.41 -0.22
C GLY A 112 -10.96 9.91 -0.03
N ASP A 113 -11.67 10.36 1.01
CA ASP A 113 -11.85 11.78 1.33
C ASP A 113 -10.50 12.46 1.64
N TRP A 114 -9.61 11.76 2.33
CA TRP A 114 -8.27 12.30 2.61
C TRP A 114 -7.44 12.48 1.34
N ILE A 115 -7.50 11.53 0.40
CA ILE A 115 -6.77 11.60 -0.88
C ILE A 115 -7.34 12.73 -1.74
N THR A 116 -8.64 12.77 -1.94
CA THR A 116 -9.30 13.77 -2.78
C THR A 116 -9.16 15.19 -2.22
N GLY A 117 -9.20 15.33 -0.88
CA GLY A 117 -8.97 16.60 -0.20
C GLY A 117 -7.52 17.14 -0.29
N LYS A 118 -6.58 16.38 -0.88
CA LYS A 118 -5.18 16.79 -1.07
C LYS A 118 -4.85 17.25 -2.49
N SER A 119 -5.83 17.47 -3.33
CA SER A 119 -5.63 17.86 -4.74
C SER A 119 -4.69 16.90 -5.49
N VAL A 120 -4.86 15.58 -5.22
CA VAL A 120 -4.10 14.55 -5.92
C VAL A 120 -4.55 14.48 -7.37
N GLU A 121 -3.62 14.52 -8.32
CA GLU A 121 -3.93 14.51 -9.75
C GLU A 121 -3.84 13.10 -10.34
N ALA A 122 -2.93 12.27 -9.84
CA ALA A 122 -2.69 10.95 -10.41
C ALA A 122 -2.24 9.92 -9.36
N VAL A 123 -2.49 8.65 -9.67
CA VAL A 123 -1.94 7.48 -8.96
C VAL A 123 -0.78 6.91 -9.76
N VAL A 124 0.40 6.85 -9.14
CA VAL A 124 1.62 6.35 -9.77
C VAL A 124 2.07 5.08 -9.05
N PRO A 125 2.14 3.92 -9.71
CA PRO A 125 2.60 2.69 -9.10
C PRO A 125 4.10 2.70 -8.84
N VAL A 126 4.53 2.08 -7.72
CA VAL A 126 5.96 1.81 -7.51
C VAL A 126 6.43 0.79 -8.55
N PRO A 127 7.43 1.12 -9.40
CA PRO A 127 7.84 0.26 -10.50
C PRO A 127 8.62 -0.96 -10.00
N MET A 128 8.41 -2.08 -10.68
CA MET A 128 9.19 -3.29 -10.50
C MET A 128 10.29 -3.38 -11.57
N TYR A 129 11.43 -3.98 -11.22
CA TYR A 129 12.48 -4.23 -12.22
C TYR A 129 11.98 -5.25 -13.25
N ARG A 130 12.18 -4.98 -14.52
CA ARG A 130 11.58 -5.70 -15.66
C ARG A 130 11.79 -7.22 -15.61
N LYS A 131 12.97 -7.69 -15.21
CA LYS A 131 13.26 -9.11 -15.06
C LYS A 131 12.42 -9.76 -13.95
N LYS A 132 12.23 -9.07 -12.82
CA LYS A 132 11.42 -9.55 -11.69
C LYS A 132 9.93 -9.56 -12.05
N GLU A 133 9.49 -8.58 -12.83
CA GLU A 133 8.10 -8.54 -13.31
C GLU A 133 7.80 -9.70 -14.25
N LYS A 134 8.71 -10.01 -15.20
CA LYS A 134 8.58 -11.17 -16.08
C LYS A 134 8.51 -12.50 -15.29
N GLN A 135 9.34 -12.66 -14.25
CA GLN A 135 9.30 -13.86 -13.39
C GLN A 135 8.01 -13.99 -12.60
N ARG A 136 7.46 -12.87 -12.13
CA ARG A 136 6.22 -12.83 -11.32
C ARG A 136 4.97 -12.85 -12.17
N GLY A 137 5.06 -12.43 -13.44
CA GLY A 137 3.95 -12.30 -14.37
C GLY A 137 3.20 -10.97 -14.30
N TYR A 138 3.43 -10.15 -13.25
CA TYR A 138 2.84 -8.81 -13.11
C TYR A 138 3.49 -8.00 -11.98
N ASN A 139 3.31 -6.69 -12.01
CA ASN A 139 3.62 -5.80 -10.91
C ASN A 139 2.37 -5.61 -10.02
N GLN A 140 2.38 -6.11 -8.79
CA GLN A 140 1.25 -5.97 -7.86
C GLN A 140 0.91 -4.51 -7.52
N ALA A 141 1.92 -3.63 -7.48
CA ALA A 141 1.68 -2.21 -7.22
C ALA A 141 0.95 -1.55 -8.39
N ASP A 142 1.22 -1.99 -9.61
CA ASP A 142 0.59 -1.52 -10.82
C ASP A 142 -0.90 -1.90 -10.87
N VAL A 143 -1.20 -3.20 -10.63
CA VAL A 143 -2.59 -3.68 -10.59
C VAL A 143 -3.40 -2.95 -9.50
N PHE A 144 -2.81 -2.76 -8.31
CA PHE A 144 -3.44 -2.02 -7.22
C PHE A 144 -3.66 -0.54 -7.58
N ALA A 145 -2.64 0.13 -8.12
CA ALA A 145 -2.71 1.55 -8.47
C ALA A 145 -3.80 1.83 -9.51
N LYS A 146 -3.92 0.97 -10.52
CA LYS A 146 -4.99 1.09 -11.52
C LYS A 146 -6.37 1.01 -10.88
N LYS A 147 -6.61 -0.01 -10.03
CA LYS A 147 -7.88 -0.17 -9.33
C LYS A 147 -8.20 0.98 -8.38
N LEU A 148 -7.18 1.50 -7.71
CA LEU A 148 -7.34 2.67 -6.83
C LEU A 148 -7.64 3.94 -7.62
N ALA A 149 -6.98 4.16 -8.75
CA ALA A 149 -7.25 5.29 -9.62
C ALA A 149 -8.69 5.24 -10.15
N ASP A 150 -9.13 4.08 -10.65
CA ASP A 150 -10.50 3.85 -11.12
C ASP A 150 -11.52 4.14 -9.99
N ALA A 151 -11.27 3.66 -8.78
CA ALA A 151 -12.16 3.84 -7.63
C ALA A 151 -12.26 5.30 -7.16
N LEU A 152 -11.18 6.09 -7.31
CA LEU A 152 -11.13 7.49 -6.88
C LEU A 152 -11.39 8.50 -8.01
N GLY A 153 -11.57 8.04 -9.25
CA GLY A 153 -11.72 8.93 -10.41
C GLY A 153 -10.46 9.74 -10.73
N LEU A 154 -9.27 9.20 -10.44
CA LEU A 154 -7.98 9.85 -10.65
C LEU A 154 -7.28 9.33 -11.92
N ALA A 155 -6.36 10.11 -12.47
CA ALA A 155 -5.50 9.65 -13.54
C ALA A 155 -4.60 8.49 -13.05
N TYR A 156 -4.32 7.54 -13.94
CA TYR A 156 -3.40 6.43 -13.70
C TYR A 156 -2.18 6.58 -14.58
N GLU A 157 -0.99 6.79 -13.97
CA GLU A 157 0.24 7.14 -14.67
C GLU A 157 1.36 6.10 -14.42
N PRO A 158 1.28 4.90 -15.03
CA PRO A 158 2.26 3.83 -14.78
C PRO A 158 3.64 4.12 -15.33
N ALA A 159 3.75 5.00 -16.31
CA ALA A 159 5.02 5.36 -16.96
C ALA A 159 5.76 6.54 -16.31
N ALA A 160 5.14 7.22 -15.32
CA ALA A 160 5.73 8.40 -14.69
C ALA A 160 7.05 8.09 -13.96
N VAL A 161 7.22 6.83 -13.47
CA VAL A 161 8.44 6.39 -12.79
C VAL A 161 8.89 5.05 -13.33
N GLN A 162 10.19 4.86 -13.56
CA GLN A 162 10.77 3.61 -14.05
C GLN A 162 11.88 3.11 -13.13
N ARG A 163 11.96 1.80 -12.93
CA ARG A 163 13.04 1.16 -12.21
C ARG A 163 14.11 0.67 -13.18
N ILE A 164 15.20 1.40 -13.25
CA ILE A 164 16.32 1.14 -14.18
C ILE A 164 17.39 0.21 -13.60
N VAL A 165 17.43 0.04 -12.26
CA VAL A 165 18.46 -0.78 -11.57
C VAL A 165 17.82 -1.96 -10.85
N ASP A 166 18.43 -3.15 -10.97
CA ASP A 166 18.04 -4.34 -10.20
C ASP A 166 18.65 -4.29 -8.80
N THR A 167 17.90 -3.75 -7.85
CA THR A 167 18.33 -3.69 -6.46
C THR A 167 17.92 -4.95 -5.70
N LYS A 168 18.72 -5.36 -4.68
CA LYS A 168 18.33 -6.41 -3.75
C LYS A 168 17.04 -6.04 -2.99
N PRO A 169 16.23 -7.05 -2.56
CA PRO A 169 15.12 -6.80 -1.68
C PRO A 169 15.55 -6.09 -0.39
N GLN A 170 14.77 -5.12 0.07
CA GLN A 170 15.11 -4.31 1.25
C GLN A 170 15.37 -5.16 2.50
N LYS A 171 14.68 -6.29 2.65
CA LYS A 171 14.88 -7.25 3.76
C LYS A 171 16.27 -7.95 3.75
N GLU A 172 17.02 -7.84 2.66
CA GLU A 172 18.37 -8.42 2.50
C GLU A 172 19.47 -7.36 2.65
N LEU A 173 19.09 -6.12 2.94
CA LEU A 173 20.04 -5.01 3.09
C LEU A 173 20.45 -4.77 4.56
N GLY A 174 20.02 -5.64 5.50
CA GLY A 174 20.40 -5.61 6.93
C GLY A 174 19.60 -4.62 7.76
#